data_3f2086e21f11e997fac3590fc405fe4f
#
_entry.id   3f2086e21f11e997fac3590fc405fe4f
#
_cell.length_a   1.000
_cell.length_b   1.000
_cell.length_c   1.000
_cell.angle_alpha   90.00
_cell.angle_beta   90.00
_cell.angle_gamma   90.00
#
_symmetry.space_group_name_H-M   'P 1'
#
loop_
_entity.id
_entity.type
_entity.pdbx_description
1 polymer ?
#
loop_
_entity_poly.entity_id
_entity_poly.type
_entity_poly.pdbx_seq_one_letter_code
_entity_poly.pdbx_strand_id
1 'polypeptide(L)'
;MAEGRLLAAGTDRRNREVALIMAERFDAVVIGCGIAGASTAFFLQSRGLKVLVLERDKPAAGGTGLSAAIVRQHYSTPLMARLAYAAVGIFQNAPQLLGRDAGYRRVGYLFLVPPDALDIAKRNVTMQRGLGIDTTMVSPKELGARMPWLNTEGVAGAAFEPEGGYADPEVATEAFIAAFRAKGGELRTKTAARGLIRSGDRVIGVVQDDGEVHANWVVNAAGPWAAPLAQNAGLEMQMRTVREQDTVWEARAGRPLPEHSISNAVDAIYLRPLGDRRYIIGRGFPKEYFDVDPYNYKRTADEAFIAEVQKRMVLRFPPLEGSRLVNAYAALYDVTVDWYQYVGPRDGIRGYADFCGGSGHGFKEAPAIARELADWLIDGHVREDFKQFSYDRIAERKLFIQSYGGNRG
;
A
#
# COMPACT_ATOMS: atom_id res chain seq x y z
N MET A 1 1.43 59.60 0.11
CA MET A 1 1.93 58.20 -0.18
C MET A 1 1.63 57.16 0.90
N ALA A 2 1.13 57.54 2.08
CA ALA A 2 0.77 56.60 3.17
C ALA A 2 -0.68 56.09 3.10
N GLU A 3 -1.64 56.86 2.62
CA GLU A 3 -3.03 56.46 2.55
C GLU A 3 -3.35 55.37 1.47
N GLY A 4 -2.60 55.35 0.36
CA GLY A 4 -2.78 54.33 -0.70
C GLY A 4 -2.34 52.92 -0.29
N ARG A 5 -1.42 52.78 0.69
CA ARG A 5 -0.99 51.46 1.21
C ARG A 5 -1.98 50.84 2.21
N LEU A 6 -2.69 51.66 2.96
CA LEU A 6 -3.70 51.20 3.93
C LEU A 6 -4.98 50.68 3.25
N LEU A 7 -5.39 51.29 2.13
CA LEU A 7 -6.55 50.88 1.36
C LEU A 7 -6.28 49.57 0.60
N ALA A 8 -5.08 49.37 0.06
CA ALA A 8 -4.73 48.10 -0.62
C ALA A 8 -4.63 46.90 0.32
N ALA A 9 -4.14 47.10 1.56
CA ALA A 9 -4.09 46.05 2.57
C ALA A 9 -5.47 45.69 3.12
N GLY A 10 -6.40 46.62 3.19
CA GLY A 10 -7.78 46.40 3.65
C GLY A 10 -8.64 45.63 2.63
N THR A 11 -8.43 45.92 1.34
CA THR A 11 -9.13 45.19 0.24
C THR A 11 -8.60 43.77 0.10
N ASP A 12 -7.32 43.50 0.26
CA ASP A 12 -6.75 42.13 0.21
C ASP A 12 -7.26 41.28 1.39
N ARG A 13 -7.33 41.85 2.60
CA ARG A 13 -7.87 41.17 3.78
C ARG A 13 -9.37 40.83 3.64
N ARG A 14 -10.17 41.78 3.14
CA ARG A 14 -11.61 41.59 2.91
C ARG A 14 -11.89 40.57 1.80
N ASN A 15 -11.11 40.57 0.73
CA ASN A 15 -11.22 39.61 -0.35
C ASN A 15 -10.80 38.19 0.13
N ARG A 16 -9.81 38.07 0.98
CA ARG A 16 -9.44 36.80 1.64
C ARG A 16 -10.51 36.32 2.61
N GLU A 17 -11.12 37.18 3.40
CA GLU A 17 -12.23 36.83 4.29
C GLU A 17 -13.47 36.38 3.50
N VAL A 18 -13.81 37.04 2.41
CA VAL A 18 -14.91 36.66 1.52
C VAL A 18 -14.62 35.34 0.82
N ALA A 19 -13.40 35.13 0.34
CA ALA A 19 -12.95 33.84 -0.24
C ALA A 19 -13.00 32.70 0.78
N LEU A 20 -12.64 32.95 2.04
CA LEU A 20 -12.74 31.98 3.14
C LEU A 20 -14.22 31.62 3.48
N ILE A 21 -15.15 32.56 3.32
CA ILE A 21 -16.59 32.33 3.56
C ILE A 21 -17.21 31.52 2.42
N MET A 22 -16.69 31.63 1.20
CA MET A 22 -17.19 30.94 0.01
C MET A 22 -16.48 29.60 -0.24
N ALA A 23 -15.36 29.32 0.45
CA ALA A 23 -14.62 28.09 0.26
C ALA A 23 -15.40 26.86 0.75
N GLU A 24 -15.47 25.86 -0.10
CA GLU A 24 -16.13 24.60 0.22
C GLU A 24 -15.45 23.90 1.39
N ARG A 25 -16.24 23.40 2.36
CA ARG A 25 -15.72 22.82 3.61
C ARG A 25 -16.10 21.37 3.78
N PHE A 26 -15.10 20.59 4.21
CA PHE A 26 -15.20 19.18 4.57
C PHE A 26 -14.65 18.94 5.99
N ASP A 27 -15.02 17.82 6.59
CA ASP A 27 -14.36 17.38 7.84
C ASP A 27 -12.98 16.80 7.53
N ALA A 28 -12.86 16.08 6.41
CA ALA A 28 -11.60 15.58 5.93
C ALA A 28 -11.46 15.65 4.40
N VAL A 29 -10.26 15.98 3.93
CA VAL A 29 -9.82 15.82 2.53
C VAL A 29 -8.77 14.75 2.49
N VAL A 30 -8.98 13.71 1.68
CA VAL A 30 -8.01 12.64 1.42
C VAL A 30 -7.40 12.85 0.04
N ILE A 31 -6.07 12.94 -0.04
CA ILE A 31 -5.34 13.16 -1.28
C ILE A 31 -4.81 11.84 -1.82
N GLY A 32 -5.29 11.45 -3.01
CA GLY A 32 -4.98 10.18 -3.66
C GLY A 32 -6.06 9.13 -3.43
N CYS A 33 -6.38 8.39 -4.49
CA CYS A 33 -7.39 7.34 -4.52
C CYS A 33 -6.78 5.96 -4.86
N GLY A 34 -5.60 5.67 -4.30
CA GLY A 34 -5.11 4.30 -4.15
C GLY A 34 -5.84 3.59 -3.01
N ILE A 35 -5.48 2.33 -2.73
CA ILE A 35 -6.12 1.54 -1.67
C ILE A 35 -6.05 2.23 -0.30
N ALA A 36 -4.94 2.91 0.03
CA ALA A 36 -4.78 3.66 1.28
C ALA A 36 -5.80 4.80 1.39
N GLY A 37 -5.89 5.65 0.36
CA GLY A 37 -6.84 6.77 0.36
C GLY A 37 -8.30 6.32 0.29
N ALA A 38 -8.61 5.35 -0.57
CA ALA A 38 -9.96 4.83 -0.74
C ALA A 38 -10.51 4.20 0.56
N SER A 39 -9.71 3.36 1.23
CA SER A 39 -10.11 2.75 2.50
C SER A 39 -10.20 3.79 3.63
N THR A 40 -9.27 4.75 3.69
CA THR A 40 -9.32 5.85 4.68
C THR A 40 -10.60 6.68 4.51
N ALA A 41 -10.91 7.09 3.28
CA ALA A 41 -12.12 7.85 3.00
C ALA A 41 -13.39 7.07 3.40
N PHE A 42 -13.45 5.77 3.08
CA PHE A 42 -14.56 4.93 3.49
C PHE A 42 -14.73 4.86 5.02
N PHE A 43 -13.65 4.63 5.77
CA PHE A 43 -13.77 4.53 7.23
C PHE A 43 -14.10 5.87 7.88
N LEU A 44 -13.51 6.98 7.44
CA LEU A 44 -13.86 8.33 7.92
C LEU A 44 -15.33 8.67 7.63
N GLN A 45 -15.80 8.44 6.40
CA GLN A 45 -17.19 8.68 6.00
C GLN A 45 -18.16 7.77 6.78
N SER A 46 -17.78 6.51 7.04
CA SER A 46 -18.59 5.55 7.81
C SER A 46 -18.76 5.96 9.27
N ARG A 47 -17.88 6.80 9.79
CA ARG A 47 -17.91 7.39 11.13
C ARG A 47 -18.62 8.76 11.15
N GLY A 48 -19.26 9.16 10.04
CA GLY A 48 -20.10 10.35 9.94
C GLY A 48 -19.41 11.64 9.54
N LEU A 49 -18.11 11.60 9.16
CA LEU A 49 -17.42 12.77 8.62
C LEU A 49 -17.89 13.06 7.19
N LYS A 50 -17.97 14.34 6.83
CA LYS A 50 -18.09 14.78 5.44
C LYS A 50 -16.72 14.75 4.77
N VAL A 51 -16.49 13.78 3.87
CA VAL A 51 -15.16 13.51 3.29
C VAL A 51 -15.14 13.78 1.79
N LEU A 52 -14.07 14.47 1.33
CA LEU A 52 -13.71 14.62 -0.07
C LEU A 52 -12.45 13.82 -0.37
N VAL A 53 -12.45 13.08 -1.48
CA VAL A 53 -11.24 12.48 -2.06
C VAL A 53 -10.85 13.24 -3.31
N LEU A 54 -9.59 13.67 -3.39
CA LEU A 54 -9.00 14.28 -4.60
C LEU A 54 -8.09 13.27 -5.29
N GLU A 55 -8.39 12.95 -6.55
CA GLU A 55 -7.61 12.03 -7.36
C GLU A 55 -7.28 12.68 -8.72
N ARG A 56 -5.98 12.76 -9.02
CA ARG A 56 -5.52 13.42 -10.25
C ARG A 56 -5.84 12.64 -11.53
N ASP A 57 -6.10 11.34 -11.43
CA ASP A 57 -6.43 10.50 -12.59
C ASP A 57 -7.73 9.70 -12.35
N LYS A 58 -7.63 8.42 -12.05
CA LYS A 58 -8.73 7.51 -11.71
C LYS A 58 -8.37 6.71 -10.44
N PRO A 59 -9.32 6.12 -9.74
CA PRO A 59 -9.02 5.21 -8.63
C PRO A 59 -8.00 4.13 -9.05
N ALA A 60 -7.09 3.81 -8.16
CA ALA A 60 -6.01 2.83 -8.36
C ALA A 60 -5.02 3.14 -9.49
N ALA A 61 -5.01 4.33 -10.10
CA ALA A 61 -4.12 4.64 -11.23
C ALA A 61 -2.61 4.62 -10.91
N GLY A 62 -2.26 4.77 -9.62
CA GLY A 62 -0.87 4.74 -9.15
C GLY A 62 -0.36 3.32 -8.86
N GLY A 63 0.55 3.20 -7.87
CA GLY A 63 1.16 1.94 -7.46
C GLY A 63 0.15 0.84 -7.09
N THR A 64 -1.05 1.21 -6.63
CA THR A 64 -2.10 0.27 -6.27
C THR A 64 -2.50 -0.62 -7.45
N GLY A 65 -2.92 -0.06 -8.57
CA GLY A 65 -3.41 -0.83 -9.72
C GLY A 65 -2.33 -1.66 -10.43
N LEU A 66 -1.07 -1.30 -10.22
CA LEU A 66 0.09 -2.04 -10.75
C LEU A 66 0.67 -3.04 -9.75
N SER A 67 0.07 -3.18 -8.56
CA SER A 67 0.52 -4.11 -7.53
C SER A 67 0.18 -5.56 -7.88
N ALA A 68 1.06 -6.48 -7.53
CA ALA A 68 0.70 -7.90 -7.50
C ALA A 68 -0.41 -8.20 -6.49
N ALA A 69 -0.68 -7.32 -5.54
CA ALA A 69 -1.75 -7.39 -4.56
C ALA A 69 -1.86 -8.75 -3.84
N ILE A 70 -0.72 -9.36 -3.54
CA ILE A 70 -0.65 -10.58 -2.72
C ILE A 70 -1.12 -10.22 -1.31
N VAL A 71 -2.11 -10.97 -0.81
CA VAL A 71 -2.67 -10.84 0.53
C VAL A 71 -2.12 -11.98 1.39
N ARG A 72 -1.32 -11.62 2.40
CA ARG A 72 -0.64 -12.56 3.30
C ARG A 72 -0.61 -12.01 4.72
N GLN A 73 -0.40 -12.89 5.69
CA GLN A 73 -0.32 -12.54 7.11
C GLN A 73 1.09 -12.77 7.68
N HIS A 74 2.01 -13.31 6.88
CA HIS A 74 3.38 -13.60 7.30
C HIS A 74 4.19 -12.33 7.44
N TYR A 75 4.37 -11.89 8.69
CA TYR A 75 5.17 -10.74 9.11
C TYR A 75 6.02 -11.10 10.33
N SER A 76 7.11 -10.39 10.51
CA SER A 76 8.09 -10.64 11.57
C SER A 76 7.82 -9.88 12.87
N THR A 77 6.84 -8.95 12.88
CA THR A 77 6.47 -8.19 14.06
C THR A 77 5.01 -8.45 14.45
N PRO A 78 4.67 -8.51 15.75
CA PRO A 78 3.29 -8.72 16.19
C PRO A 78 2.32 -7.65 15.69
N LEU A 79 2.76 -6.39 15.60
CA LEU A 79 1.92 -5.29 15.09
C LEU A 79 1.51 -5.54 13.65
N MET A 80 2.48 -5.80 12.76
CA MET A 80 2.20 -6.03 11.34
C MET A 80 1.40 -7.31 11.11
N ALA A 81 1.70 -8.39 11.85
CA ALA A 81 0.95 -9.63 11.75
C ALA A 81 -0.53 -9.42 12.16
N ARG A 82 -0.82 -8.67 13.23
CA ARG A 82 -2.19 -8.31 13.61
C ARG A 82 -2.91 -7.47 12.57
N LEU A 83 -2.23 -6.46 12.00
CA LEU A 83 -2.82 -5.61 10.95
C LEU A 83 -3.12 -6.42 9.68
N ALA A 84 -2.20 -7.28 9.26
CA ALA A 84 -2.40 -8.15 8.12
C ALA A 84 -3.55 -9.16 8.35
N TYR A 85 -3.64 -9.73 9.56
CA TYR A 85 -4.76 -10.61 9.95
C TYR A 85 -6.10 -9.88 9.90
N ALA A 86 -6.17 -8.68 10.48
CA ALA A 86 -7.36 -7.84 10.44
C ALA A 86 -7.74 -7.46 8.99
N ALA A 87 -6.76 -7.18 8.14
CA ALA A 87 -6.98 -6.83 6.74
C ALA A 87 -7.53 -8.03 5.93
N VAL A 88 -7.00 -9.24 6.16
CA VAL A 88 -7.57 -10.46 5.56
C VAL A 88 -9.05 -10.59 5.94
N GLY A 89 -9.41 -10.37 7.21
CA GLY A 89 -10.80 -10.35 7.64
C GLY A 89 -11.66 -9.29 6.92
N ILE A 90 -11.11 -8.11 6.65
CA ILE A 90 -11.79 -7.07 5.87
C ILE A 90 -12.04 -7.53 4.44
N PHE A 91 -11.02 -8.10 3.77
CA PHE A 91 -11.17 -8.61 2.40
C PHE A 91 -12.19 -9.77 2.31
N GLN A 92 -12.15 -10.70 3.25
CA GLN A 92 -13.09 -11.83 3.32
C GLN A 92 -14.54 -11.36 3.53
N ASN A 93 -14.74 -10.35 4.36
CA ASN A 93 -16.05 -9.80 4.69
C ASN A 93 -16.43 -8.56 3.86
N ALA A 94 -15.75 -8.33 2.73
CA ALA A 94 -16.02 -7.18 1.86
C ALA A 94 -17.49 -7.11 1.40
N PRO A 95 -18.17 -8.21 1.03
CA PRO A 95 -19.58 -8.15 0.66
C PRO A 95 -20.48 -7.56 1.76
N GLN A 96 -20.23 -7.89 3.02
CA GLN A 96 -20.98 -7.38 4.17
C GLN A 96 -20.58 -5.95 4.53
N LEU A 97 -19.29 -5.65 4.48
CA LEU A 97 -18.74 -4.35 4.88
C LEU A 97 -18.93 -3.28 3.81
N LEU A 98 -18.70 -3.63 2.53
CA LEU A 98 -18.66 -2.71 1.40
C LEU A 98 -19.86 -2.87 0.45
N GLY A 99 -20.72 -3.87 0.69
CA GLY A 99 -21.86 -4.18 -0.19
C GLY A 99 -21.45 -4.87 -1.51
N ARG A 100 -20.19 -5.25 -1.69
CA ARG A 100 -19.67 -5.91 -2.89
C ARG A 100 -18.33 -6.64 -2.65
N ASP A 101 -18.02 -7.60 -3.52
CA ASP A 101 -16.72 -8.31 -3.52
C ASP A 101 -15.57 -7.33 -3.78
N ALA A 102 -14.49 -7.46 -3.03
CA ALA A 102 -13.24 -6.73 -3.20
C ALA A 102 -12.22 -7.47 -4.09
N GLY A 103 -12.65 -8.45 -4.85
CA GLY A 103 -11.78 -9.22 -5.73
C GLY A 103 -10.79 -10.13 -5.01
N TYR A 104 -11.02 -10.44 -3.72
CA TYR A 104 -10.16 -11.33 -2.94
C TYR A 104 -10.36 -12.80 -3.34
N ARG A 105 -9.24 -13.49 -3.53
CA ARG A 105 -9.20 -14.92 -3.86
C ARG A 105 -8.32 -15.65 -2.85
N ARG A 106 -8.94 -16.45 -2.02
CA ARG A 106 -8.30 -17.30 -1.02
C ARG A 106 -7.74 -18.54 -1.73
N VAL A 107 -6.50 -18.45 -2.16
CA VAL A 107 -5.76 -19.54 -2.84
C VAL A 107 -4.64 -20.10 -1.97
N GLY A 108 -4.51 -19.63 -0.74
CA GLY A 108 -3.37 -19.91 0.12
C GLY A 108 -2.14 -19.07 -0.24
N TYR A 109 -1.25 -18.94 0.73
CA TYR A 109 0.02 -18.26 0.56
C TYR A 109 1.16 -19.12 1.09
N LEU A 110 2.26 -19.17 0.33
CA LEU A 110 3.51 -19.85 0.70
C LEU A 110 4.67 -18.86 0.78
N PHE A 111 5.41 -18.93 1.87
CA PHE A 111 6.71 -18.28 1.97
C PHE A 111 7.81 -19.33 1.97
N LEU A 112 8.49 -19.52 0.84
CA LEU A 112 9.59 -20.47 0.70
C LEU A 112 10.85 -19.92 1.34
N VAL A 113 11.45 -20.71 2.23
CA VAL A 113 12.51 -20.28 3.15
C VAL A 113 13.82 -20.97 2.84
N PRO A 114 14.92 -20.23 2.66
CA PRO A 114 16.28 -20.82 2.55
C PRO A 114 16.79 -21.32 3.93
N PRO A 115 17.86 -22.12 3.97
CA PRO A 115 18.38 -22.69 5.20
C PRO A 115 18.74 -21.67 6.29
N ASP A 116 19.33 -20.55 5.92
CA ASP A 116 19.78 -19.48 6.83
C ASP A 116 18.61 -18.70 7.47
N ALA A 117 17.42 -18.74 6.89
CA ALA A 117 16.23 -18.07 7.39
C ALA A 117 15.22 -19.02 8.08
N LEU A 118 15.49 -20.33 8.14
CA LEU A 118 14.52 -21.33 8.63
C LEU A 118 14.10 -21.09 10.09
N ASP A 119 15.04 -20.80 10.98
CA ASP A 119 14.73 -20.60 12.39
C ASP A 119 14.00 -19.28 12.65
N ILE A 120 14.27 -18.26 11.82
CA ILE A 120 13.49 -17.00 11.81
C ILE A 120 12.04 -17.30 11.43
N ALA A 121 11.82 -18.07 10.35
CA ALA A 121 10.49 -18.45 9.89
C ALA A 121 9.70 -19.22 10.96
N LYS A 122 10.33 -20.20 11.63
CA LYS A 122 9.71 -20.95 12.73
C LYS A 122 9.28 -20.06 13.89
N ARG A 123 10.13 -19.10 14.32
CA ARG A 123 9.78 -18.13 15.35
C ARG A 123 8.60 -17.25 14.92
N ASN A 124 8.61 -16.76 13.68
CA ASN A 124 7.52 -15.94 13.15
C ASN A 124 6.20 -16.71 13.08
N VAL A 125 6.21 -17.96 12.61
CA VAL A 125 5.02 -18.83 12.60
C VAL A 125 4.50 -19.07 14.02
N THR A 126 5.39 -19.29 14.99
CA THR A 126 5.00 -19.46 16.40
C THR A 126 4.32 -18.20 16.94
N MET A 127 4.90 -17.03 16.71
CA MET A 127 4.33 -15.74 17.09
C MET A 127 2.97 -15.51 16.43
N GLN A 128 2.86 -15.74 15.15
CA GLN A 128 1.63 -15.55 14.36
C GLN A 128 0.50 -16.48 14.84
N ARG A 129 0.80 -17.74 15.14
CA ARG A 129 -0.17 -18.67 15.76
C ARG A 129 -0.65 -18.18 17.12
N GLY A 130 0.24 -17.61 17.92
CA GLY A 130 -0.12 -16.97 19.17
C GLY A 130 -1.08 -15.77 19.04
N LEU A 131 -1.14 -15.17 17.84
CA LEU A 131 -2.08 -14.11 17.48
C LEU A 131 -3.38 -14.62 16.85
N GLY A 132 -3.57 -15.95 16.72
CA GLY A 132 -4.74 -16.56 16.12
C GLY A 132 -4.66 -16.74 14.60
N ILE A 133 -3.51 -16.49 13.99
CA ILE A 133 -3.31 -16.67 12.55
C ILE A 133 -3.13 -18.17 12.27
N ASP A 134 -3.93 -18.69 11.32
CA ASP A 134 -3.76 -20.06 10.80
C ASP A 134 -2.54 -20.09 9.88
N THR A 135 -1.43 -20.56 10.40
CA THR A 135 -0.17 -20.70 9.68
C THR A 135 0.62 -21.91 10.19
N THR A 136 1.35 -22.58 9.31
CA THR A 136 2.12 -23.77 9.65
C THR A 136 3.43 -23.83 8.87
N MET A 137 4.46 -24.43 9.48
CA MET A 137 5.68 -24.81 8.76
C MET A 137 5.45 -26.12 8.01
N VAL A 138 5.80 -26.13 6.73
CA VAL A 138 5.74 -27.29 5.84
C VAL A 138 7.17 -27.70 5.47
N SER A 139 7.49 -28.98 5.59
CA SER A 139 8.81 -29.51 5.24
C SER A 139 9.02 -29.61 3.73
N PRO A 140 10.26 -29.65 3.23
CA PRO A 140 10.54 -29.86 1.80
C PRO A 140 9.93 -31.16 1.25
N LYS A 141 9.91 -32.22 2.04
CA LYS A 141 9.31 -33.50 1.67
C LYS A 141 7.80 -33.38 1.46
N GLU A 142 7.11 -32.68 2.36
CA GLU A 142 5.66 -32.44 2.25
C GLU A 142 5.35 -31.51 1.08
N LEU A 143 6.18 -30.48 0.84
CA LEU A 143 6.03 -29.59 -0.32
C LEU A 143 6.12 -30.39 -1.62
N GLY A 144 7.15 -31.22 -1.80
CA GLY A 144 7.31 -32.05 -2.99
C GLY A 144 6.17 -33.04 -3.19
N ALA A 145 5.62 -33.61 -2.11
CA ALA A 145 4.49 -34.54 -2.18
C ALA A 145 3.17 -33.85 -2.57
N ARG A 146 2.91 -32.62 -2.08
CA ARG A 146 1.66 -31.89 -2.31
C ARG A 146 1.70 -31.03 -3.57
N MET A 147 2.90 -30.59 -3.98
CA MET A 147 3.10 -29.58 -5.02
C MET A 147 4.11 -30.08 -6.08
N PRO A 148 3.70 -31.02 -6.95
CA PRO A 148 4.60 -31.62 -7.94
C PRO A 148 5.11 -30.63 -8.99
N TRP A 149 4.55 -29.43 -9.02
CA TRP A 149 4.99 -28.32 -9.85
C TRP A 149 6.13 -27.50 -9.23
N LEU A 150 6.52 -27.79 -7.97
CA LEU A 150 7.52 -27.03 -7.24
C LEU A 150 8.86 -27.79 -7.20
N ASN A 151 9.92 -27.18 -7.68
CA ASN A 151 11.28 -27.62 -7.37
C ASN A 151 11.62 -27.23 -5.93
N THR A 152 11.94 -28.19 -5.07
CA THR A 152 12.25 -27.95 -3.65
C THR A 152 13.76 -27.83 -3.36
N GLU A 153 14.61 -27.84 -4.37
CA GLU A 153 16.05 -27.68 -4.19
C GLU A 153 16.38 -26.34 -3.52
N GLY A 154 17.22 -26.37 -2.48
CA GLY A 154 17.60 -25.20 -1.70
C GLY A 154 16.51 -24.66 -0.76
N VAL A 155 15.31 -25.26 -0.75
CA VAL A 155 14.22 -24.90 0.18
C VAL A 155 14.40 -25.67 1.48
N ALA A 156 14.54 -24.97 2.60
CA ALA A 156 14.62 -25.58 3.93
C ALA A 156 13.23 -25.81 4.56
N GLY A 157 12.22 -25.14 4.07
CA GLY A 157 10.83 -25.24 4.49
C GLY A 157 9.98 -24.13 3.89
N ALA A 158 8.70 -24.14 4.21
CA ALA A 158 7.80 -23.04 3.88
C ALA A 158 6.86 -22.71 5.04
N ALA A 159 6.55 -21.43 5.24
CA ALA A 159 5.36 -21.06 6.00
C ALA A 159 4.16 -21.07 5.06
N PHE A 160 3.11 -21.78 5.45
CA PHE A 160 1.86 -21.90 4.68
C PHE A 160 0.71 -21.26 5.45
N GLU A 161 -0.05 -20.40 4.78
CA GLU A 161 -1.22 -19.70 5.27
C GLU A 161 -2.42 -20.03 4.38
N PRO A 162 -3.37 -20.86 4.83
CA PRO A 162 -4.55 -21.22 4.04
C PRO A 162 -5.49 -20.03 3.78
N GLU A 163 -5.48 -19.03 4.66
CA GLU A 163 -6.26 -17.79 4.53
C GLU A 163 -5.56 -16.71 3.68
N GLY A 164 -4.35 -16.95 3.21
CA GLY A 164 -3.65 -16.08 2.29
C GLY A 164 -4.16 -16.20 0.84
N GLY A 165 -3.65 -15.34 -0.02
CA GLY A 165 -4.00 -15.37 -1.43
C GLY A 165 -3.66 -14.05 -2.12
N TYR A 166 -4.62 -13.49 -2.84
CA TYR A 166 -4.47 -12.20 -3.52
C TYR A 166 -5.81 -11.49 -3.67
N ALA A 167 -5.77 -10.20 -3.97
CA ALA A 167 -6.95 -9.46 -4.42
C ALA A 167 -6.73 -8.88 -5.81
N ASP A 168 -7.80 -8.49 -6.49
CA ASP A 168 -7.71 -7.61 -7.64
C ASP A 168 -7.61 -6.16 -7.13
N PRO A 169 -6.50 -5.44 -7.39
CA PRO A 169 -6.27 -4.15 -6.77
C PRO A 169 -7.22 -3.05 -7.26
N GLU A 170 -7.66 -3.11 -8.52
CA GLU A 170 -8.65 -2.15 -9.05
C GLU A 170 -10.04 -2.45 -8.48
N VAL A 171 -10.45 -3.73 -8.47
CA VAL A 171 -11.74 -4.16 -7.90
C VAL A 171 -11.82 -3.84 -6.40
N ALA A 172 -10.73 -4.08 -5.65
CA ALA A 172 -10.67 -3.78 -4.23
C ALA A 172 -10.82 -2.27 -3.95
N THR A 173 -10.06 -1.44 -4.69
CA THR A 173 -10.13 0.02 -4.53
C THR A 173 -11.51 0.54 -4.89
N GLU A 174 -12.09 0.07 -6.00
CA GLU A 174 -13.43 0.45 -6.43
C GLU A 174 -14.51 0.00 -5.44
N ALA A 175 -14.33 -1.15 -4.76
CA ALA A 175 -15.24 -1.59 -3.72
C ALA A 175 -15.31 -0.59 -2.55
N PHE A 176 -14.16 -0.11 -2.07
CA PHE A 176 -14.11 0.93 -1.04
C PHE A 176 -14.73 2.25 -1.52
N ILE A 177 -14.43 2.68 -2.75
CA ILE A 177 -14.97 3.93 -3.31
C ILE A 177 -16.48 3.87 -3.53
N ALA A 178 -17.00 2.75 -4.03
CA ALA A 178 -18.45 2.57 -4.19
C ALA A 178 -19.17 2.64 -2.83
N ALA A 179 -18.63 1.96 -1.82
CA ALA A 179 -19.18 2.01 -0.45
C ALA A 179 -19.05 3.41 0.17
N PHE A 180 -17.95 4.11 -0.07
CA PHE A 180 -17.74 5.49 0.33
C PHE A 180 -18.79 6.43 -0.28
N ARG A 181 -19.00 6.36 -1.60
CA ARG A 181 -20.02 7.15 -2.31
C ARG A 181 -21.43 6.81 -1.86
N ALA A 182 -21.74 5.53 -1.63
CA ALA A 182 -23.04 5.10 -1.13
C ALA A 182 -23.40 5.71 0.24
N LYS A 183 -22.39 6.15 1.01
CA LYS A 183 -22.53 6.86 2.28
C LYS A 183 -22.50 8.39 2.13
N GLY A 184 -22.56 8.91 0.91
CA GLY A 184 -22.55 10.35 0.63
C GLY A 184 -21.17 11.00 0.53
N GLY A 185 -20.11 10.20 0.47
CA GLY A 185 -18.74 10.69 0.25
C GLY A 185 -18.53 11.21 -1.17
N GLU A 186 -17.70 12.24 -1.31
CA GLU A 186 -17.42 12.91 -2.59
C GLU A 186 -16.04 12.52 -3.13
N LEU A 187 -15.98 12.07 -4.38
CA LEU A 187 -14.72 11.82 -5.10
C LEU A 187 -14.65 12.71 -6.33
N ARG A 188 -13.60 13.52 -6.42
CA ARG A 188 -13.20 14.29 -7.62
C ARG A 188 -12.04 13.58 -8.29
N THR A 189 -12.29 13.01 -9.46
CA THR A 189 -11.26 12.47 -10.37
C THR A 189 -10.78 13.55 -11.34
N LYS A 190 -9.62 13.34 -11.97
CA LYS A 190 -8.97 14.35 -12.82
C LYS A 190 -8.72 15.67 -12.12
N THR A 191 -8.59 15.64 -10.79
CA THR A 191 -8.43 16.81 -9.93
C THR A 191 -7.19 16.61 -9.06
N ALA A 192 -6.13 17.34 -9.37
CA ALA A 192 -4.87 17.22 -8.64
C ALA A 192 -4.85 18.13 -7.40
N ALA A 193 -4.40 17.60 -6.28
CA ALA A 193 -3.94 18.43 -5.16
C ALA A 193 -2.61 19.08 -5.55
N ARG A 194 -2.60 20.41 -5.64
CA ARG A 194 -1.44 21.22 -6.05
C ARG A 194 -0.59 21.67 -4.88
N GLY A 195 -1.17 21.75 -3.69
CA GLY A 195 -0.49 22.16 -2.48
C GLY A 195 -1.38 22.07 -1.25
N LEU A 196 -0.76 22.20 -0.08
CA LEU A 196 -1.46 22.26 1.20
C LEU A 196 -1.61 23.73 1.63
N ILE A 197 -2.76 24.09 2.18
CA ILE A 197 -3.01 25.42 2.73
C ILE A 197 -2.63 25.38 4.21
N ARG A 198 -1.65 26.19 4.61
CA ARG A 198 -1.20 26.31 6.01
C ARG A 198 -1.55 27.64 6.64
N SER A 199 -1.90 27.60 7.92
CA SER A 199 -2.04 28.75 8.80
C SER A 199 -1.26 28.47 10.09
N GLY A 200 -0.04 29.00 10.17
CA GLY A 200 0.90 28.71 11.25
C GLY A 200 1.26 27.22 11.32
N ASP A 201 0.98 26.60 12.45
CA ASP A 201 1.20 25.18 12.72
C ASP A 201 0.06 24.27 12.22
N ARG A 202 -0.95 24.82 11.55
CA ARG A 202 -2.11 24.07 11.09
C ARG A 202 -2.20 23.98 9.58
N VAL A 203 -2.46 22.78 9.05
CA VAL A 203 -2.98 22.58 7.70
C VAL A 203 -4.49 22.73 7.76
N ILE A 204 -5.05 23.60 6.90
CA ILE A 204 -6.46 23.98 6.91
C ILE A 204 -7.19 23.64 5.63
N GLY A 205 -6.48 23.06 4.63
CA GLY A 205 -7.08 22.71 3.35
C GLY A 205 -6.06 22.36 2.29
N VAL A 206 -6.56 22.29 1.06
CA VAL A 206 -5.81 21.88 -0.13
C VAL A 206 -6.10 22.85 -1.27
N VAL A 207 -5.05 23.25 -2.00
CA VAL A 207 -5.17 23.91 -3.31
C VAL A 207 -5.37 22.82 -4.36
N GLN A 208 -6.42 22.91 -5.15
CA GLN A 208 -6.72 22.04 -6.28
C GLN A 208 -6.77 22.83 -7.60
N ASP A 209 -7.00 22.14 -8.73
CA ASP A 209 -6.98 22.79 -10.05
C ASP A 209 -8.01 23.95 -10.15
N ASP A 210 -9.17 23.81 -9.54
CA ASP A 210 -10.29 24.76 -9.64
C ASP A 210 -10.47 25.64 -8.39
N GLY A 211 -9.42 25.81 -7.56
CA GLY A 211 -9.47 26.67 -6.37
C GLY A 211 -9.02 25.97 -5.08
N GLU A 212 -9.61 26.37 -3.97
CA GLU A 212 -9.26 25.88 -2.63
C GLU A 212 -10.41 25.12 -2.00
N VAL A 213 -10.10 24.05 -1.28
CA VAL A 213 -11.02 23.34 -0.38
C VAL A 213 -10.45 23.36 1.04
N HIS A 214 -11.31 23.64 2.02
CA HIS A 214 -10.93 23.68 3.42
C HIS A 214 -11.36 22.42 4.16
N ALA A 215 -10.55 21.99 5.13
CA ALA A 215 -10.87 20.80 5.92
C ALA A 215 -10.31 20.91 7.34
N ASN A 216 -10.93 20.16 8.27
CA ASN A 216 -10.39 19.96 9.60
C ASN A 216 -9.17 19.03 9.59
N TRP A 217 -9.20 18.01 8.71
CA TRP A 217 -8.12 17.07 8.45
C TRP A 217 -7.79 17.00 6.96
N VAL A 218 -6.50 16.97 6.65
CA VAL A 218 -5.98 16.61 5.32
C VAL A 218 -5.13 15.36 5.48
N VAL A 219 -5.52 14.27 4.81
CA VAL A 219 -4.76 13.01 4.81
C VAL A 219 -3.97 12.91 3.52
N ASN A 220 -2.66 12.85 3.61
CA ASN A 220 -1.77 12.67 2.48
C ASN A 220 -1.59 11.17 2.17
N ALA A 221 -2.41 10.65 1.25
CA ALA A 221 -2.37 9.28 0.75
C ALA A 221 -1.89 9.22 -0.72
N ALA A 222 -1.04 10.18 -1.12
CA ALA A 222 -0.61 10.37 -2.51
C ALA A 222 0.50 9.39 -2.96
N GLY A 223 0.84 8.36 -2.16
CA GLY A 223 1.85 7.36 -2.50
C GLY A 223 3.18 7.99 -2.92
N PRO A 224 3.76 7.65 -4.08
CA PRO A 224 5.05 8.21 -4.53
C PRO A 224 5.10 9.73 -4.67
N TRP A 225 3.95 10.40 -4.71
CA TRP A 225 3.84 11.88 -4.80
C TRP A 225 3.61 12.55 -3.43
N ALA A 226 3.56 11.77 -2.35
CA ALA A 226 3.29 12.29 -1.02
C ALA A 226 4.43 13.19 -0.51
N ALA A 227 5.70 12.83 -0.76
CA ALA A 227 6.84 13.63 -0.32
C ALA A 227 6.91 15.00 -1.03
N PRO A 228 6.83 15.09 -2.37
CA PRO A 228 6.76 16.41 -3.05
C PRO A 228 5.62 17.29 -2.54
N LEU A 229 4.44 16.72 -2.30
CA LEU A 229 3.30 17.47 -1.79
C LEU A 229 3.54 18.02 -0.38
N ALA A 230 4.09 17.21 0.52
CA ALA A 230 4.43 17.63 1.88
C ALA A 230 5.52 18.72 1.88
N GLN A 231 6.59 18.53 1.09
CA GLN A 231 7.69 19.47 0.97
C GLN A 231 7.26 20.85 0.47
N ASN A 232 6.32 20.93 -0.47
CA ASN A 232 5.75 22.17 -0.97
C ASN A 232 5.05 22.99 0.14
N ALA A 233 4.62 22.34 1.23
CA ALA A 233 4.06 22.97 2.42
C ALA A 233 5.08 23.18 3.55
N GLY A 234 6.36 22.93 3.29
CA GLY A 234 7.43 23.03 4.29
C GLY A 234 7.38 21.89 5.34
N LEU A 235 6.77 20.75 4.99
CA LEU A 235 6.77 19.54 5.82
C LEU A 235 7.84 18.59 5.29
N GLU A 236 8.83 18.27 6.09
CA GLU A 236 9.83 17.26 5.72
C GLU A 236 9.18 15.89 5.57
N MET A 237 9.63 15.14 4.55
CA MET A 237 9.24 13.73 4.38
C MET A 237 10.40 12.95 3.77
N GLN A 238 11.03 12.09 4.57
CA GLN A 238 12.15 11.24 4.17
C GLN A 238 11.59 9.97 3.49
N MET A 239 11.38 10.07 2.20
CA MET A 239 10.82 8.98 1.39
C MET A 239 11.47 9.02 0.01
N ARG A 240 11.81 7.83 -0.51
CA ARG A 240 12.35 7.63 -1.84
C ARG A 240 11.26 7.11 -2.77
N THR A 241 11.32 7.47 -4.03
CA THR A 241 10.54 6.80 -5.08
C THR A 241 11.46 5.90 -5.87
N VAL A 242 11.16 4.60 -5.90
CA VAL A 242 11.95 3.62 -6.66
C VAL A 242 11.10 2.95 -7.71
N ARG A 243 11.76 2.60 -8.83
CA ARG A 243 11.14 1.89 -9.94
C ARG A 243 11.18 0.39 -9.70
N GLU A 244 10.01 -0.26 -9.73
CA GLU A 244 9.83 -1.69 -9.61
C GLU A 244 9.28 -2.30 -10.89
N GLN A 245 9.58 -3.57 -11.13
CA GLN A 245 9.23 -4.22 -12.38
C GLN A 245 8.53 -5.56 -12.12
N ASP A 246 7.54 -5.85 -12.95
CA ASP A 246 6.79 -7.09 -12.95
C ASP A 246 6.63 -7.66 -14.36
N THR A 247 6.44 -8.97 -14.44
CA THR A 247 6.19 -9.71 -15.67
C THR A 247 4.90 -10.50 -15.56
N VAL A 248 4.17 -10.63 -16.65
CA VAL A 248 2.96 -11.47 -16.74
C VAL A 248 3.24 -12.60 -17.74
N TRP A 249 3.13 -13.82 -17.27
CA TRP A 249 3.38 -15.02 -18.06
C TRP A 249 2.11 -15.85 -18.22
N GLU A 250 1.91 -16.45 -19.38
CA GLU A 250 0.86 -17.41 -19.67
C GLU A 250 1.46 -18.81 -19.83
N ALA A 251 1.09 -19.73 -18.95
CA ALA A 251 1.57 -21.11 -18.95
C ALA A 251 0.94 -21.95 -20.07
N ARG A 252 1.69 -22.94 -20.57
CA ARG A 252 1.18 -23.92 -21.53
C ARG A 252 0.11 -24.80 -20.90
N ALA A 253 -0.83 -25.26 -21.71
CA ALA A 253 -1.86 -26.22 -21.29
C ALA A 253 -1.27 -27.59 -20.94
N GLY A 254 -2.01 -28.38 -20.13
CA GLY A 254 -1.71 -29.78 -19.87
C GLY A 254 -0.58 -30.04 -18.86
N ARG A 255 -0.15 -29.04 -18.10
CA ARG A 255 0.84 -29.19 -17.02
C ARG A 255 0.22 -28.83 -15.66
N PRO A 256 0.65 -29.46 -14.53
CA PRO A 256 0.28 -29.01 -13.20
C PRO A 256 0.85 -27.61 -12.97
N LEU A 257 0.06 -26.71 -12.42
CA LEU A 257 0.41 -25.29 -12.29
C LEU A 257 0.41 -24.85 -10.83
N PRO A 258 1.22 -23.83 -10.47
CA PRO A 258 1.13 -23.21 -9.16
C PRO A 258 -0.28 -22.66 -8.90
N GLU A 259 -0.86 -23.04 -7.76
CA GLU A 259 -2.23 -22.63 -7.37
C GLU A 259 -2.21 -21.54 -6.32
N HIS A 260 -1.11 -21.41 -5.59
CA HIS A 260 -0.96 -20.50 -4.45
C HIS A 260 -0.26 -19.20 -4.85
N SER A 261 -0.49 -18.15 -4.08
CA SER A 261 0.41 -17.00 -4.06
C SER A 261 1.69 -17.37 -3.31
N ILE A 262 2.85 -17.00 -3.85
CA ILE A 262 4.14 -17.47 -3.34
C ILE A 262 5.11 -16.31 -3.22
N SER A 263 5.74 -16.16 -2.06
CA SER A 263 6.99 -15.41 -1.93
C SER A 263 8.14 -16.41 -1.75
N ASN A 264 9.13 -16.33 -2.60
CA ASN A 264 10.24 -17.26 -2.63
C ASN A 264 11.54 -16.53 -2.28
N ALA A 265 11.97 -16.67 -1.03
CA ALA A 265 13.22 -16.07 -0.55
C ALA A 265 14.48 -16.82 -1.03
N VAL A 266 14.34 -18.04 -1.53
CA VAL A 266 15.47 -18.83 -2.06
C VAL A 266 15.98 -18.24 -3.37
N ASP A 267 15.06 -17.93 -4.31
CA ASP A 267 15.43 -17.40 -5.62
C ASP A 267 15.11 -15.89 -5.75
N ALA A 268 14.65 -15.25 -4.68
CA ALA A 268 14.26 -13.85 -4.65
C ALA A 268 13.26 -13.47 -5.77
N ILE A 269 12.18 -14.25 -5.90
CA ILE A 269 11.03 -13.97 -6.76
C ILE A 269 9.73 -14.15 -5.99
N TYR A 270 8.66 -13.59 -6.50
CA TYR A 270 7.30 -13.91 -6.06
C TYR A 270 6.43 -14.29 -7.25
N LEU A 271 5.38 -15.04 -6.98
CA LEU A 271 4.39 -15.47 -7.96
C LEU A 271 2.99 -15.25 -7.42
N ARG A 272 2.11 -14.70 -8.26
CA ARG A 272 0.69 -14.58 -8.00
C ARG A 272 -0.12 -15.08 -9.20
N PRO A 273 -1.07 -16.02 -9.00
CA PRO A 273 -2.01 -16.44 -10.05
C PRO A 273 -2.93 -15.27 -10.47
N LEU A 274 -3.18 -15.15 -11.78
CA LEU A 274 -4.13 -14.16 -12.36
C LEU A 274 -5.42 -14.83 -12.87
N GLY A 275 -5.54 -16.16 -12.76
CA GLY A 275 -6.52 -16.94 -13.49
C GLY A 275 -6.09 -17.22 -14.93
N ASP A 276 -6.84 -18.07 -15.63
CA ASP A 276 -6.59 -18.44 -17.04
C ASP A 276 -5.14 -18.81 -17.36
N ARG A 277 -4.49 -19.54 -16.44
CA ARG A 277 -3.08 -19.96 -16.51
C ARG A 277 -2.06 -18.82 -16.59
N ARG A 278 -2.45 -17.60 -16.21
CA ARG A 278 -1.57 -16.44 -16.18
C ARG A 278 -1.06 -16.17 -14.76
N TYR A 279 0.14 -15.62 -14.70
CA TYR A 279 0.86 -15.33 -13.46
C TYR A 279 1.55 -13.99 -13.53
N ILE A 280 1.44 -13.19 -12.47
CA ILE A 280 2.39 -12.10 -12.20
C ILE A 280 3.59 -12.72 -11.50
N ILE A 281 4.81 -12.43 -12.01
CA ILE A 281 6.06 -12.86 -11.41
C ILE A 281 7.03 -11.68 -11.40
N GLY A 282 7.50 -11.31 -10.22
CA GLY A 282 8.44 -10.23 -10.03
C GLY A 282 9.61 -10.64 -9.16
N ARG A 283 10.55 -9.71 -8.98
CA ARG A 283 11.72 -9.90 -8.13
C ARG A 283 11.41 -9.54 -6.69
N GLY A 284 11.73 -10.47 -5.77
CA GLY A 284 11.78 -10.24 -4.34
C GLY A 284 13.13 -9.71 -3.86
N PHE A 285 13.25 -9.45 -2.57
CA PHE A 285 14.52 -9.10 -1.91
C PHE A 285 15.43 -10.36 -1.75
N PRO A 286 16.77 -10.26 -1.84
CA PRO A 286 17.54 -9.03 -2.07
C PRO A 286 17.62 -8.63 -3.55
N LYS A 287 17.60 -7.31 -3.79
CA LYS A 287 17.80 -6.68 -5.11
C LYS A 287 18.27 -5.24 -4.95
N GLU A 288 18.82 -4.66 -6.00
CA GLU A 288 19.12 -3.23 -6.06
C GLU A 288 17.85 -2.41 -6.32
N TYR A 289 17.81 -1.22 -5.75
CA TYR A 289 16.71 -0.26 -5.91
C TYR A 289 17.24 1.04 -6.48
N PHE A 290 16.64 1.49 -7.57
CA PHE A 290 17.04 2.71 -8.26
C PHE A 290 16.00 3.81 -8.05
N ASP A 291 16.45 4.97 -7.57
CA ASP A 291 15.62 6.14 -7.39
C ASP A 291 15.21 6.70 -8.75
N VAL A 292 13.97 7.15 -8.84
CA VAL A 292 13.41 7.76 -10.04
C VAL A 292 12.52 8.95 -9.69
N ASP A 293 12.36 9.85 -10.65
CA ASP A 293 11.34 10.89 -10.58
C ASP A 293 9.95 10.25 -10.78
N PRO A 294 9.01 10.41 -9.81
CA PRO A 294 7.67 9.86 -9.93
C PRO A 294 6.85 10.43 -11.09
N TYR A 295 7.25 11.57 -11.64
CA TYR A 295 6.62 12.19 -12.78
C TYR A 295 7.20 11.75 -14.11
N ASN A 296 8.45 11.23 -14.12
CA ASN A 296 9.16 10.86 -15.35
C ASN A 296 10.01 9.59 -15.13
N TYR A 297 9.44 8.41 -15.37
CA TYR A 297 10.14 7.14 -15.32
C TYR A 297 9.75 6.20 -16.45
N LYS A 298 10.63 5.26 -16.79
CA LYS A 298 10.36 4.21 -17.79
C LYS A 298 9.31 3.23 -17.25
N ARG A 299 8.16 3.15 -17.90
CA ARG A 299 7.00 2.33 -17.48
C ARG A 299 7.04 0.88 -17.99
N THR A 300 7.94 0.56 -18.92
CA THR A 300 8.14 -0.81 -19.41
C THR A 300 9.25 -1.50 -18.64
N ALA A 301 9.17 -2.82 -18.48
CA ALA A 301 10.25 -3.58 -17.88
C ALA A 301 11.49 -3.65 -18.80
N ASP A 302 12.66 -3.91 -18.19
CA ASP A 302 13.92 -4.04 -18.91
C ASP A 302 14.11 -5.48 -19.38
N GLU A 303 14.71 -5.70 -20.54
CA GLU A 303 14.94 -7.03 -21.11
C GLU A 303 15.79 -7.93 -20.17
N ALA A 304 16.81 -7.35 -19.55
CA ALA A 304 17.65 -8.06 -18.57
C ALA A 304 16.82 -8.55 -17.36
N PHE A 305 15.87 -7.72 -16.88
CA PHE A 305 14.96 -8.10 -15.80
C PHE A 305 14.04 -9.25 -16.22
N ILE A 306 13.45 -9.17 -17.41
CA ILE A 306 12.57 -10.21 -17.97
C ILE A 306 13.33 -11.54 -18.07
N ALA A 307 14.54 -11.53 -18.61
CA ALA A 307 15.38 -12.73 -18.76
C ALA A 307 15.74 -13.34 -17.39
N GLU A 308 16.06 -12.51 -16.41
CA GLU A 308 16.39 -12.96 -15.07
C GLU A 308 15.19 -13.60 -14.36
N VAL A 309 14.01 -12.95 -14.44
CA VAL A 309 12.77 -13.51 -13.88
C VAL A 309 12.43 -14.83 -14.55
N GLN A 310 12.53 -14.92 -15.87
CA GLN A 310 12.27 -16.15 -16.63
C GLN A 310 13.18 -17.30 -16.16
N LYS A 311 14.48 -17.05 -16.02
CA LYS A 311 15.44 -18.05 -15.53
C LYS A 311 15.06 -18.57 -14.14
N ARG A 312 14.76 -17.70 -13.20
CA ARG A 312 14.40 -18.05 -11.82
C ARG A 312 13.04 -18.73 -11.74
N MET A 313 12.07 -18.27 -12.55
CA MET A 313 10.75 -18.86 -12.68
C MET A 313 10.83 -20.33 -13.10
N VAL A 314 11.57 -20.63 -14.18
CA VAL A 314 11.70 -22.00 -14.71
C VAL A 314 12.47 -22.90 -13.73
N LEU A 315 13.49 -22.35 -13.05
CA LEU A 315 14.22 -23.09 -12.02
C LEU A 315 13.30 -23.54 -10.87
N ARG A 316 12.47 -22.64 -10.36
CA ARG A 316 11.59 -22.91 -9.20
C ARG A 316 10.29 -23.61 -9.57
N PHE A 317 9.73 -23.26 -10.73
CA PHE A 317 8.46 -23.77 -11.23
C PHE A 317 8.65 -24.43 -12.62
N PRO A 318 9.27 -25.62 -12.72
CA PRO A 318 9.57 -26.25 -14.00
C PRO A 318 8.40 -26.39 -14.97
N PRO A 319 7.14 -26.59 -14.51
CA PRO A 319 6.01 -26.61 -15.44
C PRO A 319 5.74 -25.30 -16.18
N LEU A 320 6.30 -24.17 -15.70
CA LEU A 320 6.22 -22.88 -16.39
C LEU A 320 7.25 -22.71 -17.51
N GLU A 321 8.10 -23.70 -17.76
CA GLU A 321 9.00 -23.70 -18.91
C GLU A 321 8.24 -23.57 -20.23
N GLY A 322 8.71 -22.64 -21.09
CA GLY A 322 8.07 -22.33 -22.36
C GLY A 322 6.77 -21.55 -22.24
N SER A 323 6.49 -20.95 -21.07
CA SER A 323 5.42 -19.95 -20.94
C SER A 323 5.66 -18.76 -21.85
N ARG A 324 4.57 -18.13 -22.30
CA ARG A 324 4.60 -16.94 -23.14
C ARG A 324 4.56 -15.69 -22.28
N LEU A 325 5.48 -14.77 -22.51
CA LEU A 325 5.41 -13.43 -21.92
C LEU A 325 4.20 -12.69 -22.51
N VAL A 326 3.27 -12.26 -21.66
CA VAL A 326 2.04 -11.55 -22.05
C VAL A 326 2.21 -10.05 -21.87
N ASN A 327 2.85 -9.65 -20.77
CA ASN A 327 3.09 -8.25 -20.43
C ASN A 327 4.33 -8.13 -19.53
N ALA A 328 4.98 -6.98 -19.58
CA ALA A 328 6.05 -6.62 -18.67
C ALA A 328 6.03 -5.10 -18.46
N TYR A 329 5.94 -4.67 -17.22
CA TYR A 329 5.72 -3.27 -16.86
C TYR A 329 6.58 -2.85 -15.69
N ALA A 330 6.64 -1.54 -15.45
CA ALA A 330 7.25 -0.98 -14.26
C ALA A 330 6.25 -0.08 -13.53
N ALA A 331 6.32 -0.15 -12.22
CA ALA A 331 5.56 0.62 -11.25
C ALA A 331 6.48 1.42 -10.33
N LEU A 332 5.91 2.14 -9.39
CA LEU A 332 6.64 2.88 -8.38
C LEU A 332 6.36 2.34 -6.98
N TYR A 333 7.42 2.23 -6.18
CA TYR A 333 7.31 2.13 -4.73
C TYR A 333 7.67 3.46 -4.08
N ASP A 334 6.92 3.82 -3.08
CA ASP A 334 7.16 4.91 -2.14
C ASP A 334 7.85 4.32 -0.90
N VAL A 335 9.19 4.40 -0.85
CA VAL A 335 10.01 3.69 0.13
C VAL A 335 10.44 4.63 1.25
N THR A 336 10.05 4.30 2.47
CA THR A 336 10.46 4.97 3.70
C THR A 336 11.84 4.49 4.18
N VAL A 337 12.42 5.17 5.16
CA VAL A 337 13.76 4.84 5.67
C VAL A 337 13.86 3.47 6.31
N ASP A 338 12.75 2.94 6.85
CA ASP A 338 12.67 1.67 7.55
C ASP A 338 11.72 0.65 6.88
N TRP A 339 11.25 0.95 5.66
CA TRP A 339 10.34 0.10 4.89
C TRP A 339 8.92 -0.05 5.44
N TYR A 340 8.50 0.82 6.38
CA TYR A 340 7.13 0.84 6.90
C TYR A 340 6.46 2.17 6.66
N GLN A 341 5.15 2.13 6.50
CA GLN A 341 4.33 3.29 6.18
C GLN A 341 4.50 4.42 7.21
N TYR A 342 4.32 5.65 6.75
CA TYR A 342 4.03 6.79 7.60
C TYR A 342 2.53 6.92 7.73
N VAL A 343 2.01 6.81 8.96
CA VAL A 343 0.56 6.86 9.22
C VAL A 343 0.30 7.67 10.48
N GLY A 344 -0.65 8.58 10.39
CA GLY A 344 -1.14 9.35 11.53
C GLY A 344 -0.77 10.83 11.51
N PRO A 345 -1.23 11.58 12.51
CA PRO A 345 -0.85 12.96 12.74
C PRO A 345 0.66 13.10 12.99
N ARG A 346 1.18 14.30 12.78
CA ARG A 346 2.55 14.67 13.14
C ARG A 346 2.57 15.62 14.32
N ASP A 347 3.53 15.47 15.21
CA ASP A 347 3.73 16.38 16.33
C ASP A 347 4.01 17.80 15.81
N GLY A 348 3.37 18.79 16.44
CA GLY A 348 3.49 20.20 16.07
C GLY A 348 2.78 20.60 14.78
N ILE A 349 2.10 19.68 14.06
CA ILE A 349 1.34 19.97 12.84
C ILE A 349 -0.11 19.54 13.00
N ARG A 350 -1.00 20.49 13.24
CA ARG A 350 -2.43 20.22 13.41
C ARG A 350 -3.15 20.09 12.06
N GLY A 351 -4.18 19.28 12.00
CA GLY A 351 -5.06 19.13 10.82
C GLY A 351 -4.39 18.41 9.64
N TYR A 352 -3.27 17.73 9.86
CA TYR A 352 -2.56 16.94 8.85
C TYR A 352 -2.25 15.55 9.35
N ALA A 353 -2.38 14.57 8.47
CA ALA A 353 -1.98 13.20 8.73
C ALA A 353 -1.38 12.58 7.47
N ASP A 354 -0.44 11.66 7.65
CA ASP A 354 0.12 10.85 6.60
C ASP A 354 -0.62 9.51 6.47
N PHE A 355 -0.68 8.97 5.26
CA PHE A 355 -0.85 7.55 4.97
C PHE A 355 -0.17 7.20 3.65
N CYS A 356 1.14 7.12 3.66
CA CYS A 356 1.98 6.87 2.50
C CYS A 356 3.19 6.01 2.87
N GLY A 357 4.08 5.76 1.93
CA GLY A 357 5.29 4.97 2.19
C GLY A 357 5.03 3.46 2.23
N GLY A 358 4.19 2.95 1.31
CA GLY A 358 3.80 1.55 1.25
C GLY A 358 4.95 0.56 1.08
N SER A 359 6.12 1.04 0.63
CA SER A 359 7.39 0.31 0.56
C SER A 359 7.28 -1.08 -0.09
N GLY A 360 6.36 -1.21 -1.07
CA GLY A 360 6.13 -2.45 -1.81
C GLY A 360 5.24 -3.49 -1.13
N HIS A 361 4.75 -3.23 0.07
CA HIS A 361 3.83 -4.15 0.76
C HIS A 361 2.57 -3.48 1.34
N GLY A 362 2.34 -2.20 1.06
CA GLY A 362 1.25 -1.42 1.65
C GLY A 362 -0.17 -1.81 1.21
N PHE A 363 -0.35 -2.55 0.10
CA PHE A 363 -1.69 -2.87 -0.40
C PHE A 363 -2.52 -3.68 0.60
N LYS A 364 -1.98 -4.78 1.10
CA LYS A 364 -2.73 -5.75 1.88
C LYS A 364 -3.12 -5.26 3.27
N GLU A 365 -2.28 -4.44 3.91
CA GLU A 365 -2.55 -3.89 5.23
C GLU A 365 -3.40 -2.62 5.20
N ALA A 366 -3.45 -1.92 4.06
CA ALA A 366 -4.06 -0.60 3.96
C ALA A 366 -5.48 -0.53 4.55
N PRO A 367 -6.40 -1.48 4.33
CA PRO A 367 -7.73 -1.39 4.92
C PRO A 367 -7.76 -1.45 6.46
N ALA A 368 -6.88 -2.26 7.06
CA ALA A 368 -6.79 -2.34 8.52
C ALA A 368 -6.13 -1.09 9.11
N ILE A 369 -5.06 -0.61 8.48
CA ILE A 369 -4.38 0.64 8.85
C ILE A 369 -5.33 1.84 8.72
N ALA A 370 -6.12 1.91 7.65
CA ALA A 370 -7.09 2.97 7.43
C ALA A 370 -8.17 3.03 8.54
N ARG A 371 -8.60 1.88 9.03
CA ARG A 371 -9.55 1.80 10.14
C ARG A 371 -8.96 2.37 11.43
N GLU A 372 -7.76 1.94 11.80
CA GLU A 372 -7.03 2.46 12.97
C GLU A 372 -6.74 3.97 12.83
N LEU A 373 -6.37 4.43 11.62
CA LEU A 373 -6.16 5.85 11.34
C LEU A 373 -7.46 6.65 11.53
N ALA A 374 -8.59 6.15 11.05
CA ALA A 374 -9.87 6.83 11.21
C ALA A 374 -10.24 6.99 12.71
N ASP A 375 -10.03 5.95 13.52
CA ASP A 375 -10.26 6.01 14.96
C ASP A 375 -9.31 7.03 15.62
N TRP A 376 -8.06 7.08 15.20
CA TRP A 376 -7.08 8.06 15.70
C TRP A 376 -7.48 9.50 15.38
N LEU A 377 -7.92 9.78 14.15
CA LEU A 377 -8.26 11.14 13.71
C LEU A 377 -9.57 11.66 14.33
N ILE A 378 -10.52 10.78 14.61
CA ILE A 378 -11.85 11.14 15.11
C ILE A 378 -11.89 11.23 16.63
N ASP A 379 -11.41 10.18 17.30
CA ASP A 379 -11.58 10.01 18.75
C ASP A 379 -10.28 10.31 19.52
N GLY A 380 -9.16 10.52 18.83
CA GLY A 380 -7.84 10.54 19.43
C GLY A 380 -7.42 9.15 19.96
N HIS A 381 -8.26 8.13 19.75
CA HIS A 381 -8.01 6.77 20.19
C HIS A 381 -7.04 6.09 19.23
N VAL A 382 -5.92 5.66 19.77
CA VAL A 382 -4.90 4.92 19.04
C VAL A 382 -4.23 3.93 19.97
N ARG A 383 -4.01 2.72 19.48
CA ARG A 383 -3.20 1.74 20.19
C ARG A 383 -1.76 2.22 20.31
N GLU A 384 -1.14 2.01 21.47
CA GLU A 384 0.22 2.52 21.71
C GLU A 384 1.24 1.99 20.70
N ASP A 385 1.15 0.71 20.32
CA ASP A 385 2.03 0.12 19.33
C ASP A 385 1.79 0.66 17.90
N PHE A 386 0.56 1.14 17.59
CA PHE A 386 0.24 1.74 16.30
C PHE A 386 0.83 3.14 16.13
N LYS A 387 1.06 3.88 17.22
CA LYS A 387 1.74 5.20 17.18
C LYS A 387 3.12 5.13 16.54
N GLN A 388 3.76 3.96 16.57
CA GLN A 388 5.04 3.74 15.88
C GLN A 388 4.99 4.04 14.37
N PHE A 389 3.81 4.05 13.75
CA PHE A 389 3.68 4.46 12.35
C PHE A 389 3.79 5.96 12.12
N SER A 390 3.68 6.83 13.16
CA SER A 390 3.89 8.28 13.00
C SER A 390 5.24 8.57 12.35
N TYR A 391 5.27 9.63 11.52
CA TYR A 391 6.52 10.15 10.96
C TYR A 391 7.53 10.56 12.04
N ASP A 392 7.05 10.92 13.23
CA ASP A 392 7.88 11.39 14.35
C ASP A 392 8.89 10.33 14.83
N ARG A 393 8.62 9.02 14.55
CA ARG A 393 9.57 7.93 14.82
C ARG A 393 10.95 8.13 14.18
N ILE A 394 11.02 8.92 13.09
CA ILE A 394 12.30 9.23 12.41
C ILE A 394 13.16 10.12 13.30
N ALA A 395 12.60 11.20 13.81
CA ALA A 395 13.29 12.11 14.74
C ALA A 395 13.62 11.41 16.08
N GLU A 396 12.71 10.56 16.56
CA GLU A 396 12.86 9.79 17.78
C GLU A 396 13.79 8.57 17.64
N ARG A 397 14.22 8.23 16.42
CA ARG A 397 15.03 7.03 16.10
C ARG A 397 14.39 5.71 16.52
N LYS A 398 13.04 5.65 16.54
CA LYS A 398 12.26 4.46 16.89
C LYS A 398 11.85 3.70 15.61
N LEU A 399 12.81 3.38 14.77
CA LEU A 399 12.58 2.72 13.49
C LEU A 399 12.05 1.28 13.68
N PHE A 400 11.28 0.82 12.72
CA PHE A 400 10.91 -0.60 12.65
C PHE A 400 12.13 -1.45 12.34
N ILE A 401 12.21 -2.62 12.98
CA ILE A 401 13.26 -3.62 12.77
C ILE A 401 12.61 -4.89 12.22
N GLN A 402 13.10 -5.35 11.08
CA GLN A 402 12.60 -6.56 10.41
C GLN A 402 13.54 -7.73 10.63
N SER A 403 12.97 -8.92 10.88
CA SER A 403 13.77 -10.13 11.12
C SER A 403 14.47 -10.65 9.86
N TYR A 404 13.91 -10.39 8.66
CA TYR A 404 14.44 -10.87 7.38
C TYR A 404 15.29 -9.82 6.64
N GLY A 405 15.31 -8.57 7.11
CA GLY A 405 15.93 -7.42 6.43
C GLY A 405 15.19 -6.98 5.16
N GLY A 406 15.39 -5.71 4.75
CA GLY A 406 14.76 -5.13 3.57
C GLY A 406 13.23 -5.22 3.58
N ASN A 407 12.60 -5.40 2.42
CA ASN A 407 11.15 -5.49 2.27
C ASN A 407 10.57 -6.91 2.39
N ARG A 408 11.18 -7.78 3.14
CA ARG A 408 10.67 -9.15 3.32
C ARG A 408 9.47 -9.25 4.29
N GLY A 409 9.16 -8.19 5.01
CA GLY A 409 8.00 -8.11 5.91
C GLY A 409 8.28 -8.55 7.33
#